data_3c3b130df5ff1edfe47db2b344cda92c
#
_entry.id   3c3b130df5ff1edfe47db2b344cda92c
#
_cell.length_a   1.000
_cell.length_b   1.000
_cell.length_c   1.000
_cell.angle_alpha   90.00
_cell.angle_beta   90.00
_cell.angle_gamma   90.00
#
_symmetry.space_group_name_H-M   'P 1'
#
loop_
_entity.id
_entity.type
_entity.pdbx_description
1 polymer ?
#
loop_
_entity_poly.entity_id
_entity_poly.type
_entity_poly.pdbx_seq_one_letter_code
_entity_poly.pdbx_strand_id
1 'polypeptide(L)'
;MRILFSVAESVSVEGRGGYYDRSGVLRDMIQNHMLQMLAYLCMEPPVSFDADEIRNEKAKVLKAVRVWKPDEALRNSVRGQYGAGRKADGATCPAYRAEPDVNRKSTTETFAALRLLIDNWRWEGVPIYLRSGKALWKRGTEVVVQFKKAPVAPFRGTTVDKLSANRLIFHIQPDQAIELFFQAKTPGPTMQLQPVNMRFNYGDAFRAARGTGYEVMLYSCMAGDPTLFSRTDLVESAWRIAQGLLEAWSAAGEDKLHEYSAGTWGPWAAHDLIERDGRHWFEVVNREMLDRVPLFRGCEPLFLSQVAIALRPKAAVASEVLIRKGNVGDEMFLICRGEVEVLGDDGRVVAVLRDGDCFGEIALVFAATRTATVRAKSLCDLFVLNKLDFARILKDHPQFAATIDKVARQRYTELVAAEQAPAAR
;
A
#
# COMPACT_ATOMS: atom_id res chain seq x y z
N MET A 1 -13.69 8.57 8.81
CA MET A 1 -12.63 7.77 9.41
C MET A 1 -12.54 6.45 8.66
N ARG A 2 -11.38 5.83 8.58
CA ARG A 2 -11.17 4.46 8.07
C ARG A 2 -9.93 3.86 8.73
N ILE A 3 -9.87 2.54 8.76
CA ILE A 3 -8.72 1.80 9.27
C ILE A 3 -8.25 0.83 8.20
N LEU A 4 -6.94 0.74 7.99
CA LEU A 4 -6.31 -0.13 7.02
C LEU A 4 -5.30 -1.02 7.75
N PHE A 5 -5.40 -2.31 7.55
CA PHE A 5 -4.43 -3.29 8.00
C PHE A 5 -3.75 -3.89 6.77
N SER A 6 -2.45 -3.81 6.69
CA SER A 6 -1.67 -4.43 5.63
C SER A 6 -0.62 -5.33 6.23
N VAL A 7 -0.65 -6.61 5.88
CA VAL A 7 0.39 -7.59 6.21
C VAL A 7 0.91 -8.14 4.90
N ALA A 8 2.03 -7.61 4.45
CA ALA A 8 2.65 -7.96 3.18
C ALA A 8 3.88 -8.85 3.42
N GLU A 9 3.96 -9.94 2.69
CA GLU A 9 5.11 -10.83 2.65
C GLU A 9 5.75 -10.81 1.27
N SER A 10 7.05 -10.47 1.19
CA SER A 10 7.80 -10.48 -0.08
C SER A 10 8.26 -11.89 -0.48
N VAL A 11 8.14 -12.85 0.41
CA VAL A 11 8.47 -14.26 0.15
C VAL A 11 7.32 -15.00 -0.52
N SER A 12 7.66 -16.01 -1.34
CA SER A 12 6.71 -16.98 -1.87
C SER A 12 6.36 -18.04 -0.80
N VAL A 13 5.79 -19.16 -1.18
CA VAL A 13 5.54 -20.26 -0.21
C VAL A 13 6.80 -21.01 0.21
N GLU A 14 7.93 -20.82 -0.48
CA GLU A 14 9.30 -21.24 -0.09
C GLU A 14 9.39 -22.69 0.46
N GLY A 15 8.98 -23.66 -0.33
CA GLY A 15 9.04 -25.09 0.04
C GLY A 15 7.95 -25.55 1.02
N ARG A 16 7.02 -24.66 1.42
CA ARG A 16 5.84 -24.99 2.24
C ARG A 16 4.56 -25.11 1.40
N GLY A 17 4.68 -25.39 0.09
CA GLY A 17 3.57 -25.47 -0.83
C GLY A 17 2.46 -26.39 -0.36
N GLY A 18 2.80 -27.61 0.07
CA GLY A 18 1.81 -28.59 0.52
C GLY A 18 1.05 -28.22 1.80
N TYR A 19 1.67 -27.46 2.72
CA TYR A 19 0.97 -26.88 3.86
C TYR A 19 0.07 -25.72 3.39
N TYR A 20 0.63 -24.81 2.61
CA TYR A 20 -0.05 -23.59 2.23
C TYR A 20 -1.25 -23.84 1.32
N ASP A 21 -1.16 -24.88 0.48
CA ASP A 21 -2.25 -25.28 -0.42
C ASP A 21 -3.53 -25.74 0.32
N ARG A 22 -3.37 -26.10 1.58
CA ARG A 22 -4.49 -26.47 2.47
C ARG A 22 -4.97 -25.31 3.36
N SER A 23 -4.08 -24.36 3.69
CA SER A 23 -4.43 -23.26 4.57
C SER A 23 -4.91 -22.02 3.83
N GLY A 24 -4.18 -21.54 2.85
CA GLY A 24 -4.41 -20.26 2.21
C GLY A 24 -4.17 -19.05 3.13
N VAL A 25 -4.17 -17.85 2.54
CA VAL A 25 -3.88 -16.61 3.28
C VAL A 25 -4.98 -16.25 4.28
N LEU A 26 -6.21 -16.64 4.01
CA LEU A 26 -7.33 -16.28 4.90
C LEU A 26 -7.18 -16.96 6.27
N ARG A 27 -6.82 -18.24 6.29
CA ARG A 27 -6.62 -19.00 7.54
C ARG A 27 -5.28 -18.63 8.18
N ASP A 28 -4.21 -18.60 7.36
CA ASP A 28 -2.84 -18.41 7.85
C ASP A 28 -2.64 -17.02 8.45
N MET A 29 -3.14 -15.98 7.79
CA MET A 29 -2.86 -14.60 8.17
C MET A 29 -4.06 -13.84 8.72
N ILE A 30 -5.22 -13.91 8.07
CA ILE A 30 -6.34 -13.03 8.43
C ILE A 30 -7.03 -13.55 9.70
N GLN A 31 -7.49 -14.80 9.70
CA GLN A 31 -8.19 -15.40 10.81
C GLN A 31 -7.32 -15.41 12.08
N ASN A 32 -6.05 -15.78 11.94
CA ASN A 32 -5.15 -15.95 13.09
C ASN A 32 -4.58 -14.60 13.57
N HIS A 33 -3.88 -13.87 12.67
CA HIS A 33 -3.09 -12.70 13.07
C HIS A 33 -3.85 -11.37 12.94
N MET A 34 -4.47 -11.11 11.79
CA MET A 34 -5.04 -9.79 11.52
C MET A 34 -6.31 -9.50 12.32
N LEU A 35 -7.15 -10.49 12.56
CA LEU A 35 -8.31 -10.32 13.44
C LEU A 35 -7.91 -10.10 14.90
N GLN A 36 -6.76 -10.61 15.36
CA GLN A 36 -6.21 -10.26 16.68
C GLN A 36 -5.74 -8.81 16.74
N MET A 37 -5.02 -8.34 15.71
CA MET A 37 -4.63 -6.92 15.61
C MET A 37 -5.84 -6.00 15.58
N LEU A 38 -6.88 -6.38 14.82
CA LEU A 38 -8.15 -5.65 14.78
C LEU A 38 -8.80 -5.58 16.17
N ALA A 39 -8.84 -6.71 16.88
CA ALA A 39 -9.42 -6.76 18.21
C ALA A 39 -8.69 -5.83 19.19
N TYR A 40 -7.35 -5.85 19.20
CA TYR A 40 -6.55 -4.95 20.05
C TYR A 40 -6.74 -3.47 19.70
N LEU A 41 -6.78 -3.12 18.41
CA LEU A 41 -6.94 -1.72 18.01
C LEU A 41 -8.33 -1.18 18.31
N CYS A 42 -9.36 -2.03 18.21
CA CYS A 42 -10.76 -1.60 18.24
C CYS A 42 -11.45 -1.85 19.58
N MET A 43 -10.80 -2.51 20.54
CA MET A 43 -11.38 -2.75 21.87
C MET A 43 -11.51 -1.46 22.69
N GLU A 44 -12.41 -1.47 23.66
CA GLU A 44 -12.46 -0.44 24.69
C GLU A 44 -11.31 -0.66 25.69
N PRO A 45 -10.87 0.39 26.41
CA PRO A 45 -9.92 0.22 27.49
C PRO A 45 -10.49 -0.77 28.53
N PRO A 46 -9.74 -1.83 28.87
CA PRO A 46 -10.18 -2.76 29.93
C PRO A 46 -10.15 -2.06 31.29
N VAL A 47 -10.97 -2.51 32.21
CA VAL A 47 -11.06 -1.93 33.56
C VAL A 47 -9.83 -2.21 34.42
N SER A 48 -9.06 -3.26 34.05
CA SER A 48 -7.76 -3.60 34.63
C SER A 48 -6.88 -4.29 33.57
N PHE A 49 -5.58 -4.48 33.88
CA PHE A 49 -4.68 -5.27 33.03
C PHE A 49 -4.77 -6.79 33.28
N ASP A 50 -5.81 -7.24 33.96
CA ASP A 50 -6.05 -8.66 34.12
C ASP A 50 -6.35 -9.33 32.77
N ALA A 51 -5.83 -10.54 32.59
CA ALA A 51 -5.92 -11.24 31.32
C ALA A 51 -7.36 -11.40 30.81
N ASP A 52 -8.30 -11.66 31.70
CA ASP A 52 -9.68 -11.87 31.33
C ASP A 52 -10.39 -10.57 30.97
N GLU A 53 -10.05 -9.44 31.59
CA GLU A 53 -10.60 -8.14 31.21
C GLU A 53 -10.16 -7.73 29.79
N ILE A 54 -8.88 -7.90 29.47
CA ILE A 54 -8.35 -7.67 28.11
C ILE A 54 -9.05 -8.59 27.10
N ARG A 55 -9.18 -9.87 27.41
CA ARG A 55 -9.81 -10.88 26.54
C ARG A 55 -11.30 -10.59 26.35
N ASN A 56 -11.99 -10.13 27.40
CA ASN A 56 -13.40 -9.74 27.33
C ASN A 56 -13.61 -8.61 26.34
N GLU A 57 -12.80 -7.55 26.41
CA GLU A 57 -12.92 -6.41 25.48
C GLU A 57 -12.60 -6.83 24.03
N LYS A 58 -11.57 -7.64 23.81
CA LYS A 58 -11.27 -8.22 22.49
C LYS A 58 -12.44 -9.05 21.95
N ALA A 59 -13.05 -9.89 22.78
CA ALA A 59 -14.16 -10.74 22.40
C ALA A 59 -15.40 -9.93 21.99
N LYS A 60 -15.70 -8.83 22.70
CA LYS A 60 -16.78 -7.91 22.32
C LYS A 60 -16.61 -7.38 20.91
N VAL A 61 -15.38 -6.98 20.54
CA VAL A 61 -15.08 -6.49 19.18
C VAL A 61 -15.34 -7.57 18.13
N LEU A 62 -14.73 -8.77 18.30
CA LEU A 62 -14.87 -9.83 17.30
C LEU A 62 -16.31 -10.32 17.15
N LYS A 63 -17.07 -10.35 18.25
CA LYS A 63 -18.50 -10.69 18.23
C LYS A 63 -19.34 -9.64 17.48
N ALA A 64 -18.91 -8.37 17.50
CA ALA A 64 -19.58 -7.27 16.81
C ALA A 64 -19.16 -7.13 15.33
N VAL A 65 -18.14 -7.85 14.87
CA VAL A 65 -17.80 -7.83 13.43
C VAL A 65 -18.94 -8.45 12.63
N ARG A 66 -19.40 -7.69 11.63
CA ARG A 66 -20.49 -8.11 10.74
C ARG A 66 -20.06 -9.30 9.90
N VAL A 67 -20.82 -10.37 9.94
CA VAL A 67 -20.67 -11.51 9.05
C VAL A 67 -21.51 -11.27 7.80
N TRP A 68 -20.87 -11.27 6.65
CA TRP A 68 -21.52 -11.03 5.37
C TRP A 68 -22.31 -12.27 4.90
N LYS A 69 -23.47 -12.05 4.30
CA LYS A 69 -24.13 -13.08 3.49
C LYS A 69 -23.26 -13.42 2.28
N PRO A 70 -23.42 -14.59 1.65
CA PRO A 70 -22.53 -15.01 0.55
C PRO A 70 -22.32 -13.98 -0.55
N ASP A 71 -23.38 -13.36 -1.07
CA ASP A 71 -23.29 -12.33 -2.11
C ASP A 71 -22.62 -11.04 -1.61
N GLU A 72 -22.82 -10.69 -0.35
CA GLU A 72 -22.17 -9.55 0.28
C GLU A 72 -20.69 -9.86 0.55
N ALA A 73 -20.37 -11.09 0.95
CA ALA A 73 -19.01 -11.56 1.15
C ALA A 73 -18.18 -11.39 -0.12
N LEU A 74 -18.71 -11.82 -1.28
CA LEU A 74 -18.06 -11.65 -2.59
C LEU A 74 -17.88 -10.18 -2.99
N ARG A 75 -18.81 -9.31 -2.61
CA ARG A 75 -18.69 -7.87 -2.86
C ARG A 75 -17.71 -7.16 -1.92
N ASN A 76 -17.52 -7.67 -0.71
CA ASN A 76 -16.68 -7.09 0.33
C ASN A 76 -15.35 -7.82 0.51
N SER A 77 -15.00 -8.71 -0.41
CA SER A 77 -13.74 -9.43 -0.39
C SER A 77 -13.18 -9.63 -1.79
N VAL A 78 -11.86 -9.77 -1.85
CA VAL A 78 -11.10 -10.14 -3.04
C VAL A 78 -10.12 -11.20 -2.64
N ARG A 79 -10.00 -12.26 -3.42
CA ARG A 79 -8.95 -13.26 -3.28
C ARG A 79 -8.09 -13.30 -4.53
N GLY A 80 -6.81 -13.62 -4.38
CA GLY A 80 -5.88 -13.70 -5.50
C GLY A 80 -4.85 -14.80 -5.32
N GLN A 81 -4.19 -15.12 -6.43
CA GLN A 81 -3.10 -16.09 -6.46
C GLN A 81 -1.94 -15.50 -7.26
N TYR A 82 -0.69 -15.61 -6.76
CA TYR A 82 0.42 -15.05 -7.51
C TYR A 82 0.79 -15.88 -8.73
N GLY A 83 0.91 -15.21 -9.85
CA GLY A 83 1.54 -15.69 -11.07
C GLY A 83 3.05 -15.51 -11.03
N ALA A 84 3.74 -15.89 -12.11
CA ALA A 84 5.17 -15.67 -12.24
C ALA A 84 5.51 -14.17 -12.21
N GLY A 85 6.70 -13.86 -11.69
CA GLY A 85 7.17 -12.48 -11.62
C GLY A 85 8.58 -12.33 -11.08
N ARG A 86 8.91 -11.13 -10.59
CA ARG A 86 10.19 -10.83 -9.94
C ARG A 86 9.95 -10.23 -8.57
N LYS A 87 10.67 -10.71 -7.57
CA LYS A 87 10.69 -10.14 -6.22
C LYS A 87 11.38 -8.77 -6.23
N ALA A 88 11.24 -8.00 -5.15
CA ALA A 88 11.85 -6.68 -5.01
C ALA A 88 13.40 -6.70 -5.10
N ASP A 89 14.02 -7.81 -4.76
CA ASP A 89 15.46 -8.05 -4.88
C ASP A 89 15.92 -8.42 -6.32
N GLY A 90 14.96 -8.50 -7.27
CA GLY A 90 15.21 -8.87 -8.65
C GLY A 90 15.18 -10.38 -8.93
N ALA A 91 15.08 -11.24 -7.90
CA ALA A 91 14.99 -12.67 -8.08
C ALA A 91 13.69 -13.08 -8.79
N THR A 92 13.80 -14.06 -9.69
CA THR A 92 12.62 -14.64 -10.34
C THR A 92 11.77 -15.42 -9.32
N CYS A 93 10.46 -15.31 -9.44
CA CYS A 93 9.50 -16.05 -8.64
C CYS A 93 8.59 -16.85 -9.58
N PRO A 94 8.48 -18.18 -9.42
CA PRO A 94 7.54 -18.97 -10.22
C PRO A 94 6.11 -18.61 -9.86
N ALA A 95 5.16 -18.98 -10.71
CA ALA A 95 3.74 -18.92 -10.37
C ALA A 95 3.43 -19.89 -9.21
N TYR A 96 2.44 -19.58 -8.38
CA TYR A 96 2.05 -20.41 -7.24
C TYR A 96 1.80 -21.87 -7.64
N ARG A 97 1.07 -22.10 -8.72
CA ARG A 97 0.77 -23.44 -9.23
C ARG A 97 2.00 -24.18 -9.81
N ALA A 98 3.12 -23.50 -9.95
CA ALA A 98 4.40 -24.09 -10.34
C ALA A 98 5.35 -24.34 -9.16
N GLU A 99 5.00 -23.91 -7.95
CA GLU A 99 5.77 -24.17 -6.74
C GLU A 99 5.75 -25.65 -6.36
N PRO A 100 6.81 -26.17 -5.72
CA PRO A 100 6.85 -27.55 -5.24
C PRO A 100 5.67 -27.86 -4.30
N ASP A 101 5.15 -29.06 -4.39
CA ASP A 101 4.06 -29.62 -3.56
C ASP A 101 2.73 -28.84 -3.62
N VAL A 102 2.56 -27.95 -4.60
CA VAL A 102 1.30 -27.27 -4.90
C VAL A 102 0.54 -28.01 -5.99
N ASN A 103 -0.76 -28.17 -5.81
CA ASN A 103 -1.61 -28.73 -6.86
C ASN A 103 -1.65 -27.80 -8.08
N ARG A 104 -1.38 -28.34 -9.27
CA ARG A 104 -1.41 -27.61 -10.54
C ARG A 104 -2.75 -26.93 -10.87
N LYS A 105 -3.82 -27.39 -10.26
CA LYS A 105 -5.18 -26.83 -10.36
C LYS A 105 -5.65 -26.19 -9.07
N SER A 106 -4.71 -25.81 -8.19
CA SER A 106 -5.06 -25.19 -6.91
C SER A 106 -5.84 -23.91 -7.10
N THR A 107 -6.88 -23.75 -6.30
CA THR A 107 -7.68 -22.52 -6.18
C THR A 107 -7.41 -21.80 -4.85
N THR A 108 -6.38 -22.24 -4.13
CA THR A 108 -6.00 -21.66 -2.84
C THR A 108 -5.50 -20.23 -3.01
N GLU A 109 -6.03 -19.34 -2.24
CA GLU A 109 -5.68 -17.93 -2.27
C GLU A 109 -4.33 -17.67 -1.57
N THR A 110 -3.45 -16.94 -2.27
CA THR A 110 -2.19 -16.43 -1.72
C THR A 110 -2.24 -14.95 -1.40
N PHE A 111 -3.37 -14.30 -1.71
CA PHE A 111 -3.71 -12.93 -1.39
C PHE A 111 -5.19 -12.82 -1.03
N ALA A 112 -5.49 -12.00 -0.04
CA ALA A 112 -6.85 -11.60 0.27
C ALA A 112 -6.92 -10.12 0.66
N ALA A 113 -7.98 -9.45 0.22
CA ALA A 113 -8.38 -8.14 0.70
C ALA A 113 -9.84 -8.18 1.15
N LEU A 114 -10.11 -7.62 2.31
CA LEU A 114 -11.44 -7.64 2.94
C LEU A 114 -11.86 -6.24 3.34
N ARG A 115 -13.15 -5.96 3.22
CA ARG A 115 -13.81 -4.82 3.85
C ARG A 115 -14.70 -5.34 4.96
N LEU A 116 -14.45 -4.92 6.20
CA LEU A 116 -15.19 -5.30 7.40
C LEU A 116 -15.90 -4.09 8.01
N LEU A 117 -16.98 -4.35 8.75
CA LEU A 117 -17.69 -3.39 9.59
C LEU A 117 -17.82 -3.99 10.99
N ILE A 118 -17.80 -3.12 12.00
CA ILE A 118 -18.04 -3.49 13.40
C ILE A 118 -19.34 -2.79 13.83
N ASP A 119 -20.33 -3.61 14.17
CA ASP A 119 -21.68 -3.16 14.55
C ASP A 119 -21.73 -2.84 16.05
N ASN A 120 -21.03 -1.77 16.42
CA ASN A 120 -21.12 -1.17 17.75
C ASN A 120 -21.07 0.37 17.66
N TRP A 121 -21.43 1.05 18.72
CA TRP A 121 -21.57 2.52 18.71
C TRP A 121 -20.30 3.28 18.38
N ARG A 122 -19.12 2.76 18.76
CA ARG A 122 -17.83 3.40 18.48
C ARG A 122 -17.46 3.33 17.00
N TRP A 123 -17.68 2.17 16.39
CA TRP A 123 -17.15 1.87 15.05
C TRP A 123 -18.22 1.86 13.96
N GLU A 124 -19.50 2.15 14.30
CA GLU A 124 -20.57 2.20 13.31
C GLU A 124 -20.22 3.14 12.14
N GLY A 125 -20.40 2.62 10.92
CA GLY A 125 -20.09 3.33 9.68
C GLY A 125 -18.59 3.54 9.40
N VAL A 126 -17.68 3.02 10.22
CA VAL A 126 -16.23 3.06 9.97
C VAL A 126 -15.80 1.80 9.21
N PRO A 127 -15.47 1.89 7.91
CA PRO A 127 -14.98 0.74 7.20
C PRO A 127 -13.55 0.41 7.62
N ILE A 128 -13.31 -0.87 7.75
CA ILE A 128 -12.02 -1.45 8.08
C ILE A 128 -11.60 -2.33 6.91
N TYR A 129 -10.42 -2.07 6.37
CA TYR A 129 -9.89 -2.84 5.25
C TYR A 129 -8.69 -3.64 5.73
N LEU A 130 -8.67 -4.92 5.42
CA LEU A 130 -7.56 -5.82 5.68
C LEU A 130 -7.02 -6.30 4.35
N ARG A 131 -5.70 -6.33 4.18
CA ARG A 131 -5.06 -7.05 3.07
C ARG A 131 -3.84 -7.81 3.56
N SER A 132 -3.69 -9.00 3.03
CA SER A 132 -2.48 -9.81 3.22
C SER A 132 -2.20 -10.63 1.98
N GLY A 133 -0.93 -10.95 1.75
CA GLY A 133 -0.55 -11.82 0.63
C GLY A 133 0.93 -12.15 0.63
N LYS A 134 1.26 -13.19 -0.16
CA LYS A 134 2.63 -13.64 -0.42
C LYS A 134 3.14 -13.12 -1.75
N ALA A 135 4.46 -13.19 -1.91
CA ALA A 135 5.15 -12.68 -3.10
C ALA A 135 4.77 -11.23 -3.45
N LEU A 136 4.51 -10.41 -2.45
CA LEU A 136 4.21 -8.99 -2.62
C LEU A 136 5.49 -8.17 -2.78
N TRP A 137 5.35 -6.93 -3.21
CA TRP A 137 6.46 -6.01 -3.46
C TRP A 137 7.38 -5.80 -2.24
N LYS A 138 6.81 -5.70 -1.04
CA LYS A 138 7.52 -5.36 0.19
C LYS A 138 7.05 -6.26 1.32
N ARG A 139 7.98 -6.56 2.25
CA ARG A 139 7.60 -7.13 3.55
C ARG A 139 7.26 -6.01 4.53
N GLY A 140 6.10 -6.11 5.18
CA GLY A 140 5.72 -5.15 6.21
C GLY A 140 4.38 -5.46 6.85
N THR A 141 4.26 -5.11 8.12
CA THR A 141 3.01 -5.15 8.88
C THR A 141 2.71 -3.75 9.37
N GLU A 142 1.62 -3.17 8.89
CA GLU A 142 1.26 -1.77 9.16
C GLU A 142 -0.24 -1.65 9.44
N VAL A 143 -0.58 -0.76 10.37
CA VAL A 143 -1.95 -0.35 10.62
C VAL A 143 -2.06 1.16 10.44
N VAL A 144 -2.96 1.60 9.57
CA VAL A 144 -3.18 3.03 9.28
C VAL A 144 -4.58 3.44 9.74
N VAL A 145 -4.66 4.38 10.66
CA VAL A 145 -5.89 5.03 11.08
C VAL A 145 -5.96 6.40 10.41
N GLN A 146 -6.87 6.56 9.46
CA GLN A 146 -7.14 7.86 8.85
C GLN A 146 -8.36 8.49 9.50
N PHE A 147 -8.15 9.64 10.14
CA PHE A 147 -9.22 10.39 10.79
C PHE A 147 -10.17 11.03 9.77
N LYS A 148 -11.31 11.52 10.23
CA LYS A 148 -12.22 12.35 9.43
C LYS A 148 -11.53 13.67 9.10
N LYS A 149 -11.81 14.23 7.93
CA LYS A 149 -11.42 15.62 7.66
C LYS A 149 -12.18 16.54 8.60
N ALA A 150 -11.57 17.67 8.93
CA ALA A 150 -12.30 18.72 9.65
C ALA A 150 -13.56 19.10 8.83
N PRO A 151 -14.75 19.19 9.46
CA PRO A 151 -16.00 19.45 8.75
C PRO A 151 -16.05 20.86 8.16
N VAL A 152 -15.32 21.80 8.76
CA VAL A 152 -15.23 23.19 8.33
C VAL A 152 -13.76 23.63 8.45
N ALA A 153 -13.24 24.26 7.41
CA ALA A 153 -11.97 24.99 7.52
C ALA A 153 -12.27 26.38 8.12
N PRO A 154 -11.70 26.70 9.31
CA PRO A 154 -11.96 27.99 9.96
C PRO A 154 -11.31 29.18 9.22
N PHE A 155 -10.53 28.91 8.17
CA PHE A 155 -9.75 29.89 7.43
C PHE A 155 -10.37 30.25 6.08
N ARG A 156 -11.67 30.51 6.05
CA ARG A 156 -12.39 30.93 4.83
C ARG A 156 -11.75 32.17 4.23
N GLY A 157 -11.60 32.20 2.91
CA GLY A 157 -10.99 33.31 2.20
C GLY A 157 -9.44 33.34 2.21
N THR A 158 -8.80 32.30 2.75
CA THR A 158 -7.35 32.11 2.65
C THR A 158 -7.02 30.99 1.64
N THR A 159 -5.74 30.82 1.32
CA THR A 159 -5.26 29.69 0.49
C THR A 159 -5.43 28.32 1.18
N VAL A 160 -5.91 28.29 2.43
CA VAL A 160 -6.11 27.11 3.29
C VAL A 160 -7.60 26.78 3.39
N ASP A 161 -8.26 26.61 2.26
CA ASP A 161 -9.67 26.22 2.20
C ASP A 161 -9.89 24.69 2.33
N LYS A 162 -8.83 23.88 2.17
CA LYS A 162 -8.87 22.42 2.19
C LYS A 162 -7.86 21.82 3.14
N LEU A 163 -8.33 21.33 4.28
CA LEU A 163 -7.52 20.57 5.21
C LEU A 163 -7.43 19.10 4.79
N SER A 164 -6.21 18.54 4.82
CA SER A 164 -6.01 17.10 4.70
C SER A 164 -6.41 16.38 5.98
N ALA A 165 -6.88 15.15 5.86
CA ALA A 165 -7.17 14.32 7.03
C ALA A 165 -5.87 13.89 7.72
N ASN A 166 -5.83 13.99 9.06
CA ASN A 166 -4.73 13.45 9.84
C ASN A 166 -4.69 11.92 9.75
N ARG A 167 -3.50 11.35 9.92
CA ARG A 167 -3.26 9.91 9.91
C ARG A 167 -2.35 9.49 11.04
N LEU A 168 -2.67 8.36 11.66
CA LEU A 168 -1.82 7.68 12.62
C LEU A 168 -1.43 6.33 12.01
N ILE A 169 -0.14 6.04 11.97
CA ILE A 169 0.41 4.82 11.38
C ILE A 169 1.18 4.07 12.46
N PHE A 170 0.85 2.80 12.63
CA PHE A 170 1.58 1.86 13.45
C PHE A 170 2.38 0.94 12.52
N HIS A 171 3.70 1.07 12.54
CA HIS A 171 4.61 0.12 11.91
C HIS A 171 4.92 -0.97 12.94
N ILE A 172 4.54 -2.21 12.65
CA ILE A 172 4.70 -3.34 13.56
C ILE A 172 5.95 -4.14 13.19
N GLN A 173 6.17 -4.34 11.88
CA GLN A 173 7.34 -5.03 11.34
C GLN A 173 7.73 -4.42 9.97
N PRO A 174 9.02 -4.42 9.58
CA PRO A 174 10.20 -4.88 10.33
C PRO A 174 10.65 -3.92 11.42
N ASP A 175 10.34 -2.63 11.30
CA ASP A 175 10.70 -1.59 12.27
C ASP A 175 9.47 -1.19 13.07
N GLN A 176 9.62 -1.18 14.40
CA GLN A 176 8.54 -0.78 15.29
C GLN A 176 8.54 0.72 15.47
N ALA A 177 7.49 1.39 14.93
CA ALA A 177 7.37 2.83 15.00
C ALA A 177 5.91 3.28 15.02
N ILE A 178 5.67 4.47 15.54
CA ILE A 178 4.39 5.18 15.47
C ILE A 178 4.63 6.49 14.75
N GLU A 179 3.82 6.78 13.72
CA GLU A 179 3.89 8.03 12.97
C GLU A 179 2.55 8.76 12.99
N LEU A 180 2.57 10.04 13.32
CA LEU A 180 1.42 10.93 13.23
C LEU A 180 1.65 11.95 12.12
N PHE A 181 0.79 11.94 11.11
CA PHE A 181 0.75 12.93 10.03
C PHE A 181 -0.37 13.94 10.28
N PHE A 182 -0.02 15.21 10.27
CA PHE A 182 -0.95 16.33 10.42
C PHE A 182 -0.46 17.57 9.66
N GLN A 183 -1.23 18.63 9.66
CA GLN A 183 -0.83 19.89 9.05
C GLN A 183 -0.46 20.91 10.12
N ALA A 184 0.68 21.60 9.91
CA ALA A 184 1.13 22.68 10.77
C ALA A 184 1.28 23.98 9.95
N LYS A 185 1.09 25.13 10.64
CA LYS A 185 1.34 26.43 10.03
C LYS A 185 2.85 26.62 9.80
N THR A 186 3.20 27.00 8.59
CA THR A 186 4.58 27.40 8.28
C THR A 186 4.94 28.67 9.05
N PRO A 187 6.14 28.78 9.66
CA PRO A 187 6.60 30.02 10.24
C PRO A 187 6.57 31.17 9.22
N GLY A 188 6.16 32.37 9.65
CA GLY A 188 6.07 33.53 8.78
C GLY A 188 4.72 34.25 8.86
N PRO A 189 4.57 35.40 8.15
CA PRO A 189 3.40 36.26 8.24
C PRO A 189 2.18 35.73 7.50
N THR A 190 2.36 34.80 6.55
CA THR A 190 1.28 34.24 5.75
C THR A 190 0.66 33.00 6.38
N MET A 191 -0.65 32.78 6.17
CA MET A 191 -1.34 31.57 6.59
C MET A 191 -1.13 30.48 5.54
N GLN A 192 -0.05 29.72 5.70
CA GLN A 192 0.25 28.53 4.89
C GLN A 192 0.36 27.32 5.79
N LEU A 193 -0.25 26.20 5.38
CA LEU A 193 -0.16 24.92 6.07
C LEU A 193 0.67 23.95 5.25
N GLN A 194 1.54 23.22 5.94
CA GLN A 194 2.33 22.12 5.38
C GLN A 194 2.06 20.82 6.12
N PRO A 195 2.09 19.68 5.40
CA PRO A 195 2.07 18.39 6.06
C PRO A 195 3.37 18.18 6.81
N VAL A 196 3.25 17.77 8.07
CA VAL A 196 4.36 17.38 8.94
C VAL A 196 4.10 16.00 9.50
N ASN A 197 5.16 15.28 9.87
CA ASN A 197 5.06 14.02 10.57
C ASN A 197 5.87 14.05 11.87
N MET A 198 5.33 13.42 12.89
CA MET A 198 6.04 13.07 14.11
C MET A 198 6.23 11.56 14.12
N ARG A 199 7.46 11.09 14.27
CA ARG A 199 7.79 9.66 14.30
C ARG A 199 8.46 9.31 15.62
N PHE A 200 7.91 8.31 16.29
CA PHE A 200 8.52 7.63 17.42
C PHE A 200 8.99 6.27 16.97
N ASN A 201 10.26 5.97 17.17
CA ASN A 201 10.86 4.68 16.83
C ASN A 201 11.27 3.97 18.12
N TYR A 202 10.78 2.76 18.33
CA TYR A 202 11.06 1.98 19.55
C TYR A 202 12.54 1.61 19.67
N GLY A 203 13.18 1.25 18.56
CA GLY A 203 14.60 0.91 18.56
C GLY A 203 15.51 2.05 18.99
N ASP A 204 15.19 3.26 18.54
CA ASP A 204 15.96 4.47 18.90
C ASP A 204 15.72 4.88 20.36
N ALA A 205 14.46 4.80 20.81
CA ALA A 205 14.07 5.25 22.15
C ALA A 205 14.55 4.32 23.27
N PHE A 206 14.44 3.00 23.07
CA PHE A 206 14.68 2.03 24.14
C PHE A 206 15.99 1.25 23.98
N ARG A 207 16.71 1.38 22.86
CA ARG A 207 17.93 0.62 22.54
C ARG A 207 17.80 -0.88 22.79
N ALA A 208 16.55 -1.39 22.73
CA ALA A 208 16.25 -2.77 23.03
C ALA A 208 16.72 -3.68 21.88
N ALA A 209 17.31 -4.81 22.24
CA ALA A 209 17.57 -5.86 21.27
C ALA A 209 16.24 -6.32 20.66
N ARG A 210 16.22 -6.55 19.34
CA ARG A 210 15.06 -7.11 18.66
C ARG A 210 14.89 -8.58 19.09
N GLY A 211 14.04 -8.81 20.10
CA GLY A 211 13.63 -10.16 20.49
C GLY A 211 12.59 -10.71 19.53
N THR A 212 12.51 -12.02 19.40
CA THR A 212 11.38 -12.67 18.76
C THR A 212 10.19 -12.68 19.74
N GLY A 213 8.95 -12.51 19.26
CA GLY A 213 7.78 -12.57 20.15
C GLY A 213 7.63 -13.89 20.89
N TYR A 214 8.29 -14.96 20.42
CA TYR A 214 8.28 -16.28 21.05
C TYR A 214 8.93 -16.29 22.44
N GLU A 215 9.99 -15.52 22.67
CA GLU A 215 10.64 -15.43 23.99
C GLU A 215 9.66 -14.90 25.04
N VAL A 216 8.92 -13.85 24.70
CA VAL A 216 7.91 -13.25 25.58
C VAL A 216 6.76 -14.24 25.82
N MET A 217 6.31 -14.94 24.79
CA MET A 217 5.23 -15.92 24.92
C MET A 217 5.64 -17.13 25.77
N LEU A 218 6.85 -17.64 25.61
CA LEU A 218 7.39 -18.72 26.43
C LEU A 218 7.51 -18.28 27.88
N TYR A 219 8.02 -17.07 28.13
CA TYR A 219 8.09 -16.52 29.50
C TYR A 219 6.68 -16.41 30.11
N SER A 220 5.71 -15.84 29.42
CA SER A 220 4.33 -15.72 29.90
C SER A 220 3.71 -17.10 30.19
N CYS A 221 3.99 -18.09 29.33
CA CYS A 221 3.54 -19.47 29.56
C CYS A 221 4.12 -20.07 30.87
N MET A 222 5.44 -19.91 31.09
CA MET A 222 6.10 -20.38 32.32
C MET A 222 5.63 -19.62 33.56
N ALA A 223 5.33 -18.34 33.43
CA ALA A 223 4.81 -17.51 34.52
C ALA A 223 3.32 -17.75 34.82
N GLY A 224 2.62 -18.53 33.98
CA GLY A 224 1.18 -18.74 34.11
C GLY A 224 0.35 -17.49 33.74
N ASP A 225 0.94 -16.54 33.01
CA ASP A 225 0.26 -15.33 32.54
C ASP A 225 -0.45 -15.58 31.19
N PRO A 226 -1.79 -15.67 31.19
CA PRO A 226 -2.54 -15.95 29.97
C PRO A 226 -2.85 -14.70 29.13
N THR A 227 -2.35 -13.51 29.44
CA THR A 227 -2.70 -12.22 28.81
C THR A 227 -2.49 -12.22 27.30
N LEU A 228 -1.40 -12.82 26.81
CA LEU A 228 -1.04 -12.87 25.40
C LEU A 228 -1.74 -14.00 24.63
N PHE A 229 -2.38 -14.95 25.33
CA PHE A 229 -2.96 -16.13 24.70
C PHE A 229 -4.44 -15.93 24.35
N SER A 230 -4.83 -16.46 23.19
CA SER A 230 -6.22 -16.39 22.75
C SER A 230 -7.10 -17.35 23.54
N ARG A 231 -8.27 -16.87 23.96
CA ARG A 231 -9.32 -17.66 24.58
C ARG A 231 -10.22 -18.26 23.50
N THR A 232 -10.87 -19.37 23.78
CA THR A 232 -11.71 -20.14 22.85
C THR A 232 -12.76 -19.26 22.15
N ASP A 233 -13.46 -18.40 22.88
CA ASP A 233 -14.49 -17.52 22.31
C ASP A 233 -13.94 -16.48 21.31
N LEU A 234 -12.68 -16.06 21.45
CA LEU A 234 -11.97 -15.23 20.47
C LEU A 234 -11.69 -16.02 19.19
N VAL A 235 -11.20 -17.25 19.34
CA VAL A 235 -10.88 -18.14 18.21
C VAL A 235 -12.15 -18.47 17.43
N GLU A 236 -13.22 -18.85 18.12
CA GLU A 236 -14.52 -19.15 17.48
C GLU A 236 -15.12 -17.94 16.79
N SER A 237 -15.04 -16.74 17.41
CA SER A 237 -15.51 -15.51 16.79
C SER A 237 -14.73 -15.16 15.53
N ALA A 238 -13.40 -15.37 15.53
CA ALA A 238 -12.57 -15.16 14.36
C ALA A 238 -12.91 -16.18 13.24
N TRP A 239 -13.16 -17.43 13.58
CA TRP A 239 -13.62 -18.44 12.62
C TRP A 239 -14.99 -18.13 12.05
N ARG A 240 -15.93 -17.63 12.85
CA ARG A 240 -17.25 -17.21 12.36
C ARG A 240 -17.14 -16.16 11.24
N ILE A 241 -16.19 -15.22 11.36
CA ILE A 241 -15.93 -14.20 10.33
C ILE A 241 -15.31 -14.83 9.09
N ALA A 242 -14.28 -15.67 9.27
CA ALA A 242 -13.53 -16.27 8.17
C ALA A 242 -14.34 -17.34 7.42
N GLN A 243 -15.14 -18.15 8.11
CA GLN A 243 -15.88 -19.26 7.52
C GLN A 243 -16.88 -18.79 6.46
N GLY A 244 -17.61 -17.71 6.72
CA GLY A 244 -18.55 -17.15 5.74
C GLY A 244 -17.87 -16.69 4.45
N LEU A 245 -16.63 -16.19 4.52
CA LEU A 245 -15.84 -15.81 3.36
C LEU A 245 -15.35 -17.06 2.60
N LEU A 246 -14.87 -18.08 3.32
CA LEU A 246 -14.41 -19.34 2.71
C LEU A 246 -15.53 -20.05 1.96
N GLU A 247 -16.72 -20.10 2.55
CA GLU A 247 -17.91 -20.71 1.91
C GLU A 247 -18.31 -19.94 0.65
N ALA A 248 -18.37 -18.61 0.71
CA ALA A 248 -18.68 -17.78 -0.44
C ALA A 248 -17.65 -17.94 -1.58
N TRP A 249 -16.35 -17.97 -1.24
CA TRP A 249 -15.30 -18.18 -2.22
C TRP A 249 -15.31 -19.59 -2.82
N SER A 250 -15.58 -20.60 -2.01
CA SER A 250 -15.70 -21.98 -2.48
C SER A 250 -16.86 -22.14 -3.46
N ALA A 251 -18.01 -21.55 -3.15
CA ALA A 251 -19.18 -21.57 -4.02
C ALA A 251 -18.96 -20.80 -5.33
N ALA A 252 -18.17 -19.73 -5.32
CA ALA A 252 -17.87 -18.93 -6.51
C ALA A 252 -16.84 -19.58 -7.46
N GLY A 253 -16.12 -20.63 -7.03
CA GLY A 253 -15.14 -21.33 -7.87
C GLY A 253 -13.99 -20.44 -8.37
N GLU A 254 -13.37 -20.83 -9.49
CA GLU A 254 -12.21 -20.12 -10.06
C GLU A 254 -12.55 -18.71 -10.58
N ASP A 255 -13.77 -18.42 -10.98
CA ASP A 255 -14.19 -17.14 -11.58
C ASP A 255 -13.90 -15.90 -10.71
N LYS A 256 -13.73 -16.10 -9.41
CA LYS A 256 -13.41 -15.05 -8.45
C LYS A 256 -12.00 -15.14 -7.87
N LEU A 257 -11.13 -15.94 -8.49
CA LEU A 257 -9.72 -16.00 -8.14
C LEU A 257 -8.91 -15.12 -9.10
N HIS A 258 -8.47 -13.98 -8.62
CA HIS A 258 -7.71 -13.03 -9.42
C HIS A 258 -6.22 -13.40 -9.43
N GLU A 259 -5.59 -13.35 -10.59
CA GLU A 259 -4.14 -13.50 -10.69
C GLU A 259 -3.45 -12.15 -10.47
N TYR A 260 -2.30 -12.17 -9.79
CA TYR A 260 -1.40 -11.04 -9.68
C TYR A 260 0.05 -11.48 -9.89
N SER A 261 0.85 -10.67 -10.54
CA SER A 261 2.26 -11.00 -10.73
C SER A 261 3.03 -10.92 -9.41
N ALA A 262 3.91 -11.90 -9.15
CA ALA A 262 4.80 -11.83 -7.98
C ALA A 262 5.63 -10.54 -7.98
N GLY A 263 5.78 -9.92 -6.79
CA GLY A 263 6.43 -8.63 -6.59
C GLY A 263 5.53 -7.41 -6.83
N THR A 264 4.20 -7.55 -6.95
CA THR A 264 3.23 -6.46 -6.96
C THR A 264 2.55 -6.29 -5.60
N TRP A 265 1.61 -5.32 -5.50
CA TRP A 265 0.77 -5.14 -4.31
C TRP A 265 -0.48 -6.02 -4.27
N GLY A 266 -0.55 -7.04 -5.10
CA GLY A 266 -1.69 -7.93 -5.22
C GLY A 266 -2.55 -7.65 -6.45
N PRO A 267 -3.72 -8.29 -6.57
CA PRO A 267 -4.59 -8.13 -7.73
C PRO A 267 -5.28 -6.77 -7.75
N TRP A 268 -5.56 -6.30 -8.95
CA TRP A 268 -6.23 -5.04 -9.21
C TRP A 268 -7.59 -4.92 -8.51
N ALA A 269 -8.35 -5.98 -8.51
CA ALA A 269 -9.63 -6.03 -7.84
C ALA A 269 -9.56 -5.59 -6.35
N ALA A 270 -8.38 -5.69 -5.71
CA ALA A 270 -8.19 -5.17 -4.36
C ALA A 270 -8.17 -3.63 -4.29
N HIS A 271 -7.72 -2.96 -5.35
CA HIS A 271 -7.84 -1.51 -5.48
C HIS A 271 -9.29 -1.11 -5.72
N ASP A 272 -9.99 -1.80 -6.62
CA ASP A 272 -11.41 -1.55 -6.88
C ASP A 272 -12.26 -1.72 -5.62
N LEU A 273 -11.90 -2.66 -4.73
CA LEU A 273 -12.61 -2.90 -3.47
C LEU A 273 -12.65 -1.65 -2.58
N ILE A 274 -11.55 -0.92 -2.47
CA ILE A 274 -11.46 0.26 -1.61
C ILE A 274 -11.85 1.54 -2.35
N GLU A 275 -11.64 1.62 -3.65
CA GLU A 275 -11.95 2.79 -4.49
C GLU A 275 -13.45 2.99 -4.66
N ARG A 276 -14.25 1.94 -4.63
CA ARG A 276 -15.72 2.03 -4.59
C ARG A 276 -16.26 2.92 -3.47
N ASP A 277 -15.53 2.99 -2.36
CA ASP A 277 -15.85 3.87 -1.23
C ASP A 277 -15.17 5.25 -1.35
N GLY A 278 -14.60 5.60 -2.52
CA GLY A 278 -13.83 6.84 -2.74
C GLY A 278 -12.55 6.91 -1.91
N ARG A 279 -11.90 5.75 -1.68
CA ARG A 279 -10.73 5.60 -0.82
C ARG A 279 -9.63 4.87 -1.57
N HIS A 280 -8.40 4.93 -1.02
CA HIS A 280 -7.23 4.23 -1.60
C HIS A 280 -6.48 3.50 -0.49
N TRP A 281 -5.80 2.42 -0.85
CA TRP A 281 -4.82 1.80 0.02
C TRP A 281 -3.75 2.83 0.35
N PHE A 282 -3.29 2.80 1.59
CA PHE A 282 -2.11 3.54 1.96
C PHE A 282 -0.90 2.63 1.63
N GLU A 283 -0.11 3.06 0.68
CA GLU A 283 1.15 2.43 0.37
C GLU A 283 2.22 3.33 0.93
N VAL A 284 3.00 2.80 1.86
CA VAL A 284 4.18 3.50 2.33
C VAL A 284 5.18 3.43 1.20
N VAL A 285 5.22 4.49 0.40
CA VAL A 285 6.34 4.75 -0.50
C VAL A 285 7.54 4.96 0.41
N ASN A 286 8.38 3.93 0.54
CA ASN A 286 9.52 4.07 1.40
C ASN A 286 10.61 4.90 0.68
N ARG A 287 11.46 5.52 1.48
CA ARG A 287 12.61 6.29 1.02
C ARG A 287 13.49 5.50 0.04
N GLU A 288 13.70 4.21 0.29
CA GLU A 288 14.54 3.34 -0.56
C GLU A 288 13.99 3.21 -2.00
N MET A 289 12.68 3.27 -2.18
CA MET A 289 12.07 3.26 -3.49
C MET A 289 12.32 4.58 -4.23
N LEU A 290 12.17 5.71 -3.53
CA LEU A 290 12.46 7.02 -4.10
C LEU A 290 13.96 7.20 -4.41
N ASP A 291 14.84 6.67 -3.57
CA ASP A 291 16.30 6.70 -3.80
C ASP A 291 16.72 5.92 -5.07
N ARG A 292 15.90 4.98 -5.55
CA ARG A 292 16.14 4.28 -6.82
C ARG A 292 15.79 5.14 -8.04
N VAL A 293 14.88 6.09 -7.88
CA VAL A 293 14.50 7.02 -8.96
C VAL A 293 15.62 8.04 -9.16
N PRO A 294 16.25 8.11 -10.36
CA PRO A 294 17.38 9.00 -10.60
C PRO A 294 17.13 10.46 -10.22
N LEU A 295 15.87 10.91 -10.39
CA LEU A 295 15.41 12.26 -10.09
C LEU A 295 15.49 12.59 -8.58
N PHE A 296 15.35 11.61 -7.70
CA PHE A 296 15.28 11.79 -6.25
C PHE A 296 16.52 11.28 -5.51
N ARG A 297 17.49 10.72 -6.24
CA ARG A 297 18.69 10.16 -5.66
C ARG A 297 19.51 11.22 -4.92
N GLY A 298 19.81 10.96 -3.66
CA GLY A 298 20.60 11.88 -2.81
C GLY A 298 19.82 13.08 -2.28
N CYS A 299 18.50 13.12 -2.45
CA CYS A 299 17.67 14.16 -1.83
C CYS A 299 17.55 13.97 -0.32
N GLU A 300 17.36 15.08 0.39
CA GLU A 300 17.19 15.06 1.85
C GLU A 300 15.97 14.24 2.31
N PRO A 301 16.06 13.61 3.50
CA PRO A 301 14.98 12.78 4.04
C PRO A 301 13.62 13.48 4.14
N LEU A 302 13.62 14.77 4.48
CA LEU A 302 12.39 15.55 4.60
C LEU A 302 11.71 15.75 3.24
N PHE A 303 12.49 16.08 2.21
CA PHE A 303 12.00 16.21 0.83
C PHE A 303 11.40 14.88 0.34
N LEU A 304 12.13 13.77 0.50
CA LEU A 304 11.66 12.44 0.10
C LEU A 304 10.37 12.05 0.82
N SER A 305 10.23 12.39 2.10
CA SER A 305 9.01 12.15 2.85
C SER A 305 7.82 12.94 2.31
N GLN A 306 8.01 14.19 1.91
CA GLN A 306 6.95 15.01 1.31
C GLN A 306 6.54 14.49 -0.06
N VAL A 307 7.51 14.08 -0.89
CA VAL A 307 7.24 13.42 -2.17
C VAL A 307 6.45 12.12 -1.94
N ALA A 308 6.89 11.28 -1.02
CA ALA A 308 6.23 10.01 -0.70
C ALA A 308 4.75 10.20 -0.29
N ILE A 309 4.46 11.25 0.48
CA ILE A 309 3.08 11.56 0.91
C ILE A 309 2.21 12.04 -0.25
N ALA A 310 2.80 12.71 -1.24
CA ALA A 310 2.09 13.26 -2.39
C ALA A 310 1.84 12.23 -3.50
N LEU A 311 2.61 11.15 -3.53
CA LEU A 311 2.49 10.09 -4.52
C LEU A 311 1.18 9.31 -4.37
N ARG A 312 0.56 9.00 -5.51
CA ARG A 312 -0.66 8.19 -5.60
C ARG A 312 -0.40 6.96 -6.45
N PRO A 313 -0.77 5.76 -6.00
CA PRO A 313 -0.63 4.56 -6.81
C PRO A 313 -1.56 4.61 -8.03
N LYS A 314 -1.05 4.14 -9.16
CA LYS A 314 -1.81 3.91 -10.38
C LYS A 314 -1.26 2.67 -11.07
N ALA A 315 -2.12 1.80 -11.56
CA ALA A 315 -1.67 0.78 -12.47
C ALA A 315 -2.09 1.08 -13.91
N ALA A 316 -1.45 0.38 -14.80
CA ALA A 316 -1.77 0.41 -16.20
C ALA A 316 -1.68 -1.00 -16.77
N VAL A 317 -2.67 -1.34 -17.60
CA VAL A 317 -2.65 -2.60 -18.33
C VAL A 317 -1.81 -2.47 -19.60
N ALA A 318 -1.30 -3.59 -20.12
CA ALA A 318 -0.55 -3.59 -21.37
C ALA A 318 -1.35 -2.92 -22.49
N SER A 319 -0.66 -2.09 -23.28
CA SER A 319 -1.20 -1.25 -24.38
C SER A 319 -2.03 -0.03 -23.93
N GLU A 320 -2.20 0.23 -22.64
CA GLU A 320 -2.84 1.46 -22.14
C GLU A 320 -1.96 2.68 -22.47
N VAL A 321 -2.56 3.72 -23.04
CA VAL A 321 -1.89 4.98 -23.30
C VAL A 321 -1.98 5.88 -22.06
N LEU A 322 -0.85 6.06 -21.38
CA LEU A 322 -0.72 6.82 -20.14
C LEU A 322 -0.59 8.33 -20.40
N ILE A 323 0.14 8.69 -21.43
CA ILE A 323 0.39 10.06 -21.88
C ILE A 323 0.16 10.13 -23.38
N ARG A 324 -0.52 11.21 -23.85
CA ARG A 324 -0.61 11.55 -25.27
C ARG A 324 0.16 12.82 -25.56
N LYS A 325 1.02 12.81 -26.59
CA LYS A 325 1.72 13.99 -27.07
C LYS A 325 0.75 15.13 -27.36
N GLY A 326 1.10 16.35 -27.00
CA GLY A 326 0.30 17.55 -27.19
C GLY A 326 -0.73 17.85 -26.08
N ASN A 327 -1.07 16.88 -25.23
CA ASN A 327 -1.96 17.15 -24.10
C ASN A 327 -1.27 18.02 -23.04
N VAL A 328 -2.06 18.71 -22.22
CA VAL A 328 -1.56 19.43 -21.03
C VAL A 328 -1.03 18.41 -20.03
N GLY A 329 0.18 18.64 -19.52
CA GLY A 329 0.82 17.78 -18.55
C GLY A 329 0.67 18.30 -17.12
N ASP A 330 -0.08 17.60 -16.28
CA ASP A 330 -0.33 17.92 -14.88
C ASP A 330 0.12 16.83 -13.91
N GLU A 331 0.69 15.74 -14.42
CA GLU A 331 1.17 14.61 -13.66
C GLU A 331 2.50 14.08 -14.18
N MET A 332 3.35 13.58 -13.29
CA MET A 332 4.48 12.72 -13.63
C MET A 332 4.27 11.32 -13.03
N PHE A 333 4.92 10.35 -13.62
CA PHE A 333 4.81 8.96 -13.28
C PHE A 333 6.16 8.39 -12.90
N LEU A 334 6.19 7.59 -11.83
CA LEU A 334 7.33 6.80 -11.42
C LEU A 334 6.98 5.34 -11.65
N ILE A 335 7.85 4.61 -12.33
CA ILE A 335 7.65 3.19 -12.61
C ILE A 335 8.18 2.38 -11.42
N CYS A 336 7.25 1.81 -10.64
CA CYS A 336 7.62 0.88 -9.58
C CYS A 336 7.94 -0.47 -10.16
N ARG A 337 7.18 -0.84 -11.20
CA ARG A 337 7.32 -2.10 -11.91
C ARG A 337 6.68 -2.03 -13.29
N GLY A 338 7.27 -2.78 -14.22
CA GLY A 338 6.80 -2.92 -15.59
C GLY A 338 7.62 -2.12 -16.59
N GLU A 339 7.21 -2.17 -17.82
CA GLU A 339 7.86 -1.46 -18.93
C GLU A 339 6.83 -0.55 -19.61
N VAL A 340 7.26 0.68 -19.94
CA VAL A 340 6.50 1.59 -20.80
C VAL A 340 7.31 1.94 -22.02
N GLU A 341 6.63 2.16 -23.14
CA GLU A 341 7.19 2.58 -24.41
C GLU A 341 6.95 4.05 -24.63
N VAL A 342 8.00 4.79 -24.93
CA VAL A 342 7.90 6.18 -25.42
C VAL A 342 7.82 6.12 -26.95
N LEU A 343 6.78 6.69 -27.51
CA LEU A 343 6.49 6.63 -28.94
C LEU A 343 6.82 7.96 -29.61
N GLY A 344 7.53 7.89 -30.72
CA GLY A 344 7.76 9.01 -31.64
C GLY A 344 6.51 9.37 -32.44
N ASP A 345 6.59 10.43 -33.24
CA ASP A 345 5.48 10.92 -34.04
C ASP A 345 5.00 9.96 -35.14
N ASP A 346 5.87 9.09 -35.58
CA ASP A 346 5.59 7.99 -36.51
C ASP A 346 5.10 6.69 -35.85
N GLY A 347 4.88 6.72 -34.55
CA GLY A 347 4.44 5.57 -33.75
C GLY A 347 5.54 4.55 -33.43
N ARG A 348 6.80 4.80 -33.85
CA ARG A 348 7.93 3.95 -33.49
C ARG A 348 8.30 4.13 -32.03
N VAL A 349 8.81 3.05 -31.42
CA VAL A 349 9.33 3.07 -30.04
C VAL A 349 10.70 3.75 -30.08
N VAL A 350 10.80 4.93 -29.45
CA VAL A 350 12.06 5.68 -29.34
C VAL A 350 12.81 5.38 -28.05
N ALA A 351 12.09 4.94 -27.00
CA ALA A 351 12.69 4.51 -25.75
C ALA A 351 11.77 3.52 -25.01
N VAL A 352 12.38 2.67 -24.17
CA VAL A 352 11.66 1.81 -23.23
C VAL A 352 12.14 2.17 -21.84
N LEU A 353 11.22 2.59 -20.98
CA LEU A 353 11.49 2.89 -19.56
C LEU A 353 11.03 1.72 -18.70
N ARG A 354 11.72 1.52 -17.58
CA ARG A 354 11.60 0.34 -16.71
C ARG A 354 11.51 0.72 -15.25
N ASP A 355 11.49 -0.30 -14.40
CA ASP A 355 11.48 -0.17 -12.94
C ASP A 355 12.52 0.85 -12.44
N GLY A 356 12.10 1.82 -11.65
CA GLY A 356 12.92 2.90 -11.13
C GLY A 356 13.04 4.13 -12.05
N ASP A 357 12.55 4.07 -13.29
CA ASP A 357 12.47 5.23 -14.15
C ASP A 357 11.25 6.10 -13.84
N CYS A 358 11.28 7.34 -14.36
CA CYS A 358 10.14 8.24 -14.31
C CYS A 358 9.88 8.85 -15.69
N PHE A 359 8.66 9.32 -15.92
CA PHE A 359 8.26 9.99 -17.15
C PHE A 359 7.16 11.04 -16.91
N GLY A 360 7.02 11.95 -17.85
CA GLY A 360 6.07 13.05 -17.74
C GLY A 360 6.57 14.25 -16.93
N GLU A 361 7.77 14.19 -16.35
CA GLU A 361 8.42 15.25 -15.57
C GLU A 361 8.70 16.51 -16.40
N ILE A 362 8.98 16.35 -17.71
CA ILE A 362 9.27 17.46 -18.62
C ILE A 362 8.12 18.48 -18.63
N ALA A 363 6.90 18.00 -18.77
CA ALA A 363 5.72 18.88 -18.78
C ALA A 363 5.43 19.51 -17.41
N LEU A 364 5.80 18.86 -16.30
CA LEU A 364 5.68 19.45 -14.98
C LEU A 364 6.67 20.60 -14.75
N VAL A 365 7.93 20.39 -15.14
CA VAL A 365 9.02 21.33 -14.91
C VAL A 365 8.88 22.56 -15.82
N PHE A 366 8.64 22.35 -17.13
CA PHE A 366 8.59 23.45 -18.10
C PHE A 366 7.20 24.04 -18.34
N ALA A 367 6.18 23.57 -17.62
CA ALA A 367 4.78 23.96 -17.82
C ALA A 367 4.32 23.87 -19.31
N ALA A 368 4.89 22.91 -20.04
CA ALA A 368 4.64 22.67 -21.46
C ALA A 368 3.59 21.58 -21.68
N THR A 369 3.19 21.40 -22.91
CA THR A 369 2.43 20.23 -23.35
C THR A 369 3.31 18.97 -23.33
N ARG A 370 2.68 17.80 -23.29
CA ARG A 370 3.37 16.50 -23.36
C ARG A 370 4.20 16.38 -24.64
N THR A 371 5.47 16.08 -24.49
CA THR A 371 6.45 16.02 -25.60
C THR A 371 6.40 14.69 -26.34
N ALA A 372 5.93 13.63 -25.74
CA ALA A 372 5.84 12.30 -26.34
C ALA A 372 4.57 11.57 -25.88
N THR A 373 4.17 10.55 -26.65
CA THR A 373 3.15 9.58 -26.24
C THR A 373 3.83 8.45 -25.47
N VAL A 374 3.29 8.07 -24.32
CA VAL A 374 3.79 6.96 -23.50
C VAL A 374 2.70 5.93 -23.34
N ARG A 375 3.03 4.66 -23.62
CA ARG A 375 2.13 3.52 -23.59
C ARG A 375 2.72 2.43 -22.69
N ALA A 376 1.90 1.79 -21.87
CA ALA A 376 2.32 0.63 -21.11
C ALA A 376 2.61 -0.56 -22.05
N LYS A 377 3.80 -1.13 -21.97
CA LYS A 377 4.21 -2.31 -22.73
C LYS A 377 3.82 -3.60 -22.01
N SER A 378 3.81 -3.57 -20.70
CA SER A 378 3.40 -4.66 -19.81
C SER A 378 2.38 -4.16 -18.81
N LEU A 379 1.91 -5.02 -17.91
CA LEU A 379 1.25 -4.56 -16.69
C LEU A 379 2.26 -3.72 -15.89
N CYS A 380 1.87 -2.49 -15.53
CA CYS A 380 2.72 -1.54 -14.83
C CYS A 380 2.09 -1.13 -13.49
N ASP A 381 2.91 -1.15 -12.43
CA ASP A 381 2.61 -0.48 -11.17
C ASP A 381 3.34 0.86 -11.16
N LEU A 382 2.59 1.94 -11.07
CA LEU A 382 3.09 3.31 -11.18
C LEU A 382 2.75 4.09 -9.91
N PHE A 383 3.57 5.10 -9.60
CA PHE A 383 3.15 6.20 -8.73
C PHE A 383 3.01 7.49 -9.54
N VAL A 384 1.97 8.23 -9.24
CA VAL A 384 1.65 9.50 -9.88
C VAL A 384 1.92 10.64 -8.92
N LEU A 385 2.66 11.64 -9.36
CA LEU A 385 2.88 12.90 -8.65
C LEU A 385 2.20 14.04 -9.43
N ASN A 386 1.24 14.68 -8.78
CA ASN A 386 0.51 15.78 -9.40
C ASN A 386 1.36 17.07 -9.42
N LYS A 387 1.20 17.89 -10.46
CA LYS A 387 1.92 19.15 -10.67
C LYS A 387 1.79 20.13 -9.49
N LEU A 388 0.60 20.29 -8.93
CA LEU A 388 0.38 21.22 -7.82
C LEU A 388 1.11 20.77 -6.56
N ASP A 389 1.08 19.47 -6.26
CA ASP A 389 1.80 18.91 -5.12
C ASP A 389 3.31 19.01 -5.33
N PHE A 390 3.80 18.72 -6.54
CA PHE A 390 5.21 18.82 -6.87
C PHE A 390 5.73 20.27 -6.81
N ALA A 391 5.01 21.23 -7.39
CA ALA A 391 5.37 22.64 -7.33
C ALA A 391 5.42 23.18 -5.90
N ARG A 392 4.49 22.71 -5.04
CA ARG A 392 4.49 23.06 -3.62
C ARG A 392 5.73 22.52 -2.92
N ILE A 393 6.06 21.24 -3.12
CA ILE A 393 7.25 20.59 -2.52
C ILE A 393 8.53 21.31 -2.97
N LEU A 394 8.66 21.63 -4.25
CA LEU A 394 9.83 22.35 -4.78
C LEU A 394 9.98 23.75 -4.23
N LYS A 395 8.88 24.47 -3.99
CA LYS A 395 8.92 25.79 -3.37
C LYS A 395 9.53 25.75 -1.98
N ASP A 396 9.29 24.69 -1.25
CA ASP A 396 9.81 24.49 0.10
C ASP A 396 11.25 23.95 0.11
N HIS A 397 11.74 23.45 -1.03
CA HIS A 397 13.06 22.86 -1.20
C HIS A 397 13.77 23.40 -2.46
N PRO A 398 14.08 24.70 -2.53
CA PRO A 398 14.60 25.34 -3.74
C PRO A 398 15.94 24.76 -4.22
N GLN A 399 16.74 24.16 -3.30
CA GLN A 399 18.00 23.50 -3.63
C GLN A 399 17.82 22.31 -4.59
N PHE A 400 16.66 21.66 -4.57
CA PHE A 400 16.37 20.53 -5.46
C PHE A 400 15.78 20.97 -6.81
N ALA A 401 15.20 22.17 -6.88
CA ALA A 401 14.60 22.68 -8.12
C ALA A 401 15.64 22.73 -9.25
N ALA A 402 16.86 23.17 -8.97
CA ALA A 402 17.95 23.22 -9.95
C ALA A 402 18.37 21.81 -10.44
N THR A 403 18.43 20.84 -9.55
CA THR A 403 18.77 19.45 -9.91
C THR A 403 17.70 18.84 -10.79
N ILE A 404 16.44 19.05 -10.47
CA ILE A 404 15.30 18.54 -11.23
C ILE A 404 15.23 19.21 -12.60
N ASP A 405 15.43 20.52 -12.68
CA ASP A 405 15.49 21.26 -13.95
C ASP A 405 16.61 20.71 -14.85
N LYS A 406 17.79 20.46 -14.29
CA LYS A 406 18.93 19.88 -15.01
C LYS A 406 18.60 18.50 -15.59
N VAL A 407 18.02 17.60 -14.79
CA VAL A 407 17.64 16.25 -15.22
C VAL A 407 16.55 16.31 -16.30
N ALA A 408 15.56 17.17 -16.14
CA ALA A 408 14.49 17.34 -17.11
C ALA A 408 15.01 17.89 -18.46
N ARG A 409 15.95 18.85 -18.45
CA ARG A 409 16.60 19.37 -19.67
C ARG A 409 17.44 18.31 -20.38
N GLN A 410 18.21 17.53 -19.64
CA GLN A 410 19.01 16.46 -20.22
C GLN A 410 18.10 15.44 -20.92
N ARG A 411 17.05 14.98 -20.28
CA ARG A 411 16.08 14.03 -20.87
C ARG A 411 15.34 14.59 -22.07
N TYR A 412 14.99 15.88 -22.04
CA TYR A 412 14.40 16.54 -23.20
C TYR A 412 15.34 16.52 -24.40
N THR A 413 16.62 16.83 -24.19
CA THR A 413 17.63 16.80 -25.25
C THR A 413 17.83 15.39 -25.81
N GLU A 414 17.87 14.37 -24.95
CA GLU A 414 18.00 12.97 -25.34
C GLU A 414 16.77 12.49 -26.16
N LEU A 415 15.56 12.90 -25.76
CA LEU A 415 14.33 12.59 -26.50
C LEU A 415 14.34 13.18 -27.91
N VAL A 416 14.68 14.46 -28.03
CA VAL A 416 14.78 15.16 -29.34
C VAL A 416 15.85 14.51 -30.23
N ALA A 417 16.98 14.12 -29.65
CA ALA A 417 18.03 13.43 -30.41
C ALA A 417 17.58 12.04 -30.88
N ALA A 418 16.85 11.30 -30.06
CA ALA A 418 16.31 9.99 -30.41
C ALA A 418 15.23 10.06 -31.50
N GLU A 419 14.40 11.10 -31.52
CA GLU A 419 13.41 11.33 -32.60
C GLU A 419 14.07 11.66 -33.95
N GLN A 420 15.25 12.30 -33.93
CA GLN A 420 15.98 12.70 -35.14
C GLN A 420 16.94 11.61 -35.66
N ALA A 421 17.17 10.54 -34.89
CA ALA A 421 18.04 9.46 -35.29
C ALA A 421 17.44 8.68 -36.49
N PRO A 422 18.19 8.45 -37.58
CA PRO A 422 17.72 7.64 -38.70
C PRO A 422 17.44 6.21 -38.24
N ALA A 423 16.37 5.61 -38.74
CA ALA A 423 16.04 4.22 -38.45
C ALA A 423 17.23 3.31 -38.74
N ALA A 424 17.73 2.62 -37.69
CA ALA A 424 18.68 1.55 -37.92
C ALA A 424 17.98 0.49 -38.82
N ARG A 425 18.60 0.23 -39.96
CA ARG A 425 18.15 -0.74 -40.97
C ARG A 425 18.27 -2.16 -40.47
#